data_52476218dfc12e9d875ba244bf048cfd
#
_entry.id   52476218dfc12e9d875ba244bf048cfd
#
_cell.length_a   1.000
_cell.length_b   1.000
_cell.length_c   1.000
_cell.angle_alpha   90.00
_cell.angle_beta   90.00
_cell.angle_gamma   90.00
#
_symmetry.space_group_name_H-M   'P 1'
#
loop_
_entity.id
_entity.type
_entity.pdbx_description
1 polymer ?
#
loop_
_entity_poly.entity_id
_entity_poly.type
_entity_poly.pdbx_seq_one_letter_code
_entity_poly.pdbx_strand_id
1 'polypeptide(L)'
;MDKMEIQEKIVTILAKHTSADRATLAPDKDLKLDLGLDSLDVAEIVYEMEEAFGITITDESAERIRKISDTVDFVYEKMSGAQEGLSPQEP
;
A
#
# COMPACT_ATOMS: atom_id res chain seq x y z
N MET A 1 0.70 9.87 11.13
CA MET A 1 -0.42 9.65 10.18
C MET A 1 -1.18 8.42 10.62
N ASP A 2 -2.48 8.52 10.78
CA ASP A 2 -3.25 7.38 11.23
C ASP A 2 -3.69 6.51 10.04
N LYS A 3 -4.32 5.37 10.35
CA LYS A 3 -4.68 4.43 9.29
C LYS A 3 -5.69 4.99 8.32
N MET A 4 -6.58 5.86 8.76
CA MET A 4 -7.57 6.45 7.86
C MET A 4 -6.91 7.35 6.83
N GLU A 5 -5.95 8.13 7.25
CA GLU A 5 -5.22 9.00 6.32
C GLU A 5 -4.41 8.17 5.33
N ILE A 6 -3.80 7.11 5.83
CA ILE A 6 -3.03 6.21 4.97
C ILE A 6 -3.95 5.56 3.94
N GLN A 7 -5.10 5.09 4.39
CA GLN A 7 -6.06 4.46 3.48
C GLN A 7 -6.54 5.44 2.42
N GLU A 8 -6.82 6.68 2.79
CA GLU A 8 -7.24 7.69 1.85
C GLU A 8 -6.19 7.92 0.76
N LYS A 9 -4.94 8.01 1.17
CA LYS A 9 -3.86 8.23 0.20
C LYS A 9 -3.70 7.02 -0.71
N ILE A 10 -3.78 5.82 -0.15
CA ILE A 10 -3.66 4.61 -0.93
C ILE A 10 -4.79 4.50 -1.94
N VAL A 11 -6.02 4.78 -1.51
CA VAL A 11 -7.17 4.75 -2.42
C VAL A 11 -6.99 5.77 -3.54
N THR A 12 -6.48 6.95 -3.21
CA THR A 12 -6.22 7.96 -4.23
C THR A 12 -5.21 7.47 -5.27
N ILE A 13 -4.16 6.79 -4.81
CA ILE A 13 -3.16 6.23 -5.72
C ILE A 13 -3.80 5.14 -6.58
N LEU A 14 -4.53 4.23 -5.96
CA LEU A 14 -5.16 3.11 -6.69
C LEU A 14 -6.15 3.60 -7.73
N ALA A 15 -6.89 4.65 -7.42
CA ALA A 15 -7.90 5.18 -8.33
C ALA A 15 -7.30 5.66 -9.65
N LYS A 16 -6.02 5.95 -9.67
CA LYS A 16 -5.34 6.36 -10.91
C LYS A 16 -5.05 5.17 -11.82
N HIS A 17 -5.02 3.98 -11.27
CA HIS A 17 -4.61 2.79 -12.01
C HIS A 17 -5.76 1.83 -12.30
N THR A 18 -6.95 2.11 -11.81
CA THR A 18 -8.11 1.26 -12.05
C THR A 18 -9.28 2.11 -12.49
N SER A 19 -10.19 1.51 -13.25
CA SER A 19 -11.39 2.22 -13.68
C SER A 19 -12.51 2.11 -12.64
N ALA A 20 -12.29 1.39 -11.56
CA ALA A 20 -13.30 1.27 -10.51
C ALA A 20 -13.53 2.60 -9.81
N ASP A 21 -14.77 2.82 -9.39
CA ASP A 21 -15.10 4.02 -8.64
C ASP A 21 -14.39 4.03 -7.30
N ARG A 22 -13.98 5.21 -6.87
CA ARG A 22 -13.34 5.37 -5.59
C ARG A 22 -14.18 4.76 -4.47
N ALA A 23 -15.49 4.88 -4.56
CA ALA A 23 -16.40 4.36 -3.54
C ALA A 23 -16.37 2.84 -3.43
N THR A 24 -15.91 2.15 -4.48
CA THR A 24 -15.83 0.69 -4.45
C THR A 24 -14.49 0.18 -3.99
N LEU A 25 -13.54 1.07 -3.71
CA LEU A 25 -12.20 0.67 -3.28
C LEU A 25 -12.20 0.44 -1.77
N ALA A 26 -12.90 -0.60 -1.36
CA ALA A 26 -13.05 -0.95 0.05
C ALA A 26 -11.85 -1.76 0.55
N PRO A 27 -11.60 -1.77 1.87
CA PRO A 27 -10.42 -2.45 2.42
C PRO A 27 -10.31 -3.93 2.08
N ASP A 28 -11.43 -4.61 1.86
CA ASP A 28 -11.43 -6.05 1.56
C ASP A 28 -11.24 -6.37 0.09
N LYS A 29 -11.07 -5.36 -0.76
CA LYS A 29 -10.90 -5.61 -2.19
C LYS A 29 -9.50 -6.08 -2.51
N ASP A 30 -9.42 -7.10 -3.36
CA ASP A 30 -8.14 -7.65 -3.80
C ASP A 30 -7.63 -6.82 -4.98
N LEU A 31 -6.35 -6.44 -4.92
CA LEU A 31 -5.78 -5.55 -5.92
C LEU A 31 -5.81 -6.15 -7.32
N LYS A 32 -5.57 -7.45 -7.42
CA LYS A 32 -5.53 -8.10 -8.73
C LYS A 32 -6.88 -8.68 -9.12
N LEU A 33 -7.53 -9.36 -8.19
CA LEU A 33 -8.78 -10.07 -8.50
C LEU A 33 -9.96 -9.14 -8.62
N ASP A 34 -10.05 -8.15 -7.73
CA ASP A 34 -11.21 -7.24 -7.71
C ASP A 34 -10.98 -5.99 -8.52
N LEU A 35 -9.75 -5.49 -8.55
CA LEU A 35 -9.45 -4.24 -9.24
C LEU A 35 -8.83 -4.44 -10.62
N GLY A 36 -8.46 -5.68 -10.94
CA GLY A 36 -7.91 -6.00 -12.24
C GLY A 36 -6.53 -5.44 -12.50
N LEU A 37 -5.76 -5.19 -11.46
CA LEU A 37 -4.41 -4.66 -11.62
C LEU A 37 -3.45 -5.80 -11.95
N ASP A 38 -2.54 -5.55 -12.89
CA ASP A 38 -1.52 -6.56 -13.22
C ASP A 38 -0.21 -6.20 -12.50
N SER A 39 0.83 -6.99 -12.75
CA SER A 39 2.10 -6.78 -12.05
C SER A 39 2.73 -5.44 -12.37
N LEU A 40 2.55 -4.94 -13.56
CA LEU A 40 3.09 -3.64 -13.92
C LEU A 40 2.37 -2.53 -13.16
N ASP A 41 1.05 -2.63 -13.08
CA ASP A 41 0.27 -1.67 -12.31
C ASP A 41 0.68 -1.69 -10.85
N VAL A 42 0.86 -2.88 -10.30
CA VAL A 42 1.24 -3.02 -8.89
C VAL A 42 2.62 -2.41 -8.66
N ALA A 43 3.55 -2.62 -9.59
CA ALA A 43 4.88 -2.04 -9.46
C ALA A 43 4.84 -0.51 -9.43
N GLU A 44 4.00 0.07 -10.28
CA GLU A 44 3.87 1.53 -10.32
C GLU A 44 3.21 2.05 -9.04
N ILE A 45 2.20 1.33 -8.55
CA ILE A 45 1.53 1.69 -7.31
C ILE A 45 2.51 1.65 -6.15
N VAL A 46 3.33 0.61 -6.09
CA VAL A 46 4.34 0.48 -5.04
C VAL A 46 5.30 1.67 -5.08
N TYR A 47 5.75 2.04 -6.28
CA TYR A 47 6.64 3.17 -6.41
C TYR A 47 5.98 4.46 -5.91
N GLU A 48 4.73 4.68 -6.28
CA GLU A 48 4.01 5.88 -5.84
C GLU A 48 3.84 5.89 -4.32
N MET A 49 3.61 4.73 -3.73
CA MET A 49 3.47 4.65 -2.29
C MET A 49 4.80 4.97 -1.59
N GLU A 50 5.89 4.48 -2.15
CA GLU A 50 7.21 4.78 -1.59
C GLU A 50 7.45 6.29 -1.59
N GLU A 51 7.07 6.95 -2.68
CA GLU A 51 7.23 8.40 -2.78
C GLU A 51 6.30 9.13 -1.82
N ALA A 52 5.05 8.70 -1.77
CA ALA A 52 4.03 9.39 -0.98
C ALA A 52 4.28 9.28 0.52
N PHE A 53 4.79 8.14 0.98
CA PHE A 53 4.96 7.90 2.41
C PHE A 53 6.41 7.94 2.87
N GLY A 54 7.34 8.05 1.95
CA GLY A 54 8.76 8.10 2.30
C GLY A 54 9.26 6.79 2.88
N ILE A 55 8.76 5.67 2.38
CA ILE A 55 9.16 4.34 2.86
C ILE A 55 9.74 3.53 1.73
N THR A 56 10.34 2.40 2.07
CA THR A 56 10.87 1.46 1.08
C THR A 56 10.06 0.19 1.12
N ILE A 57 9.60 -0.25 -0.03
CA ILE A 57 8.82 -1.49 -0.16
C ILE A 57 9.61 -2.44 -1.06
N THR A 58 10.10 -3.54 -0.48
CA THR A 58 10.85 -4.52 -1.25
C THR A 58 9.90 -5.33 -2.12
N ASP A 59 10.46 -5.97 -3.15
CA ASP A 59 9.66 -6.86 -4.01
C ASP A 59 9.00 -7.95 -3.19
N GLU A 60 9.75 -8.48 -2.24
CA GLU A 60 9.25 -9.54 -1.37
C GLU A 60 8.05 -9.06 -0.56
N SER A 61 8.15 -7.87 0.00
CA SER A 61 7.04 -7.29 0.76
C SER A 61 5.84 -7.02 -0.13
N ALA A 62 6.11 -6.53 -1.34
CA ALA A 62 5.03 -6.22 -2.29
C ALA A 62 4.24 -7.49 -2.65
N GLU A 63 4.91 -8.63 -2.70
CA GLU A 63 4.22 -9.88 -3.03
C GLU A 63 3.25 -10.32 -1.95
N ARG A 64 3.43 -9.84 -0.74
CA ARG A 64 2.54 -10.19 0.37
C ARG A 64 1.30 -9.32 0.41
N ILE A 65 1.32 -8.21 -0.33
CA ILE A 65 0.20 -7.27 -0.34
C ILE A 65 -0.83 -7.77 -1.35
N ARG A 66 -2.01 -8.11 -0.87
CA ARG A 66 -3.07 -8.62 -1.74
C ARG A 66 -4.31 -7.74 -1.71
N LYS A 67 -4.70 -7.28 -0.54
CA LYS A 67 -5.90 -6.47 -0.38
C LYS A 67 -5.52 -5.04 -0.01
N ILE A 68 -6.46 -4.15 -0.17
CA ILE A 68 -6.25 -2.76 0.23
C ILE A 68 -5.91 -2.69 1.71
N SER A 69 -6.60 -3.48 2.55
CA SER A 69 -6.30 -3.49 3.99
C SER A 69 -4.88 -3.96 4.27
N ASP A 70 -4.38 -4.94 3.51
CA ASP A 70 -3.01 -5.39 3.68
C ASP A 70 -2.04 -4.25 3.41
N THR A 71 -2.34 -3.47 2.38
CA THR A 71 -1.51 -2.34 2.00
C THR A 71 -1.50 -1.27 3.08
N VAL A 72 -2.67 -0.97 3.62
CA VAL A 72 -2.79 0.01 4.69
C VAL A 72 -2.01 -0.43 5.92
N ASP A 73 -2.18 -1.69 6.31
CA ASP A 73 -1.49 -2.23 7.47
C ASP A 73 0.02 -2.21 7.28
N PHE A 74 0.47 -2.58 6.09
CA PHE A 74 1.89 -2.59 5.79
C PHE A 74 2.50 -1.18 5.92
N VAL A 75 1.84 -0.20 5.30
CA VAL A 75 2.33 1.17 5.34
C VAL A 75 2.30 1.71 6.77
N TYR A 76 1.22 1.42 7.48
CA TYR A 76 1.07 1.88 8.85
C TYR A 76 2.21 1.33 9.72
N GLU A 77 2.49 0.05 9.58
CA GLU A 77 3.56 -0.58 10.34
C GLU A 77 4.92 -0.02 9.98
N LYS A 78 5.14 0.22 8.69
CA LYS A 78 6.42 0.81 8.27
C LYS A 78 6.63 2.18 8.86
N MET A 79 5.60 2.99 8.87
CA MET A 79 5.72 4.34 9.37
C MET A 79 5.83 4.38 10.88
N SER A 80 5.13 3.47 11.55
CA SER A 80 5.22 3.36 13.01
C SER A 80 6.45 2.60 13.44
N GLY A 81 6.73 1.52 12.71
CA GLY A 81 7.85 0.65 13.04
C GLY A 81 9.20 1.30 12.86
N ALA A 82 9.24 2.33 12.04
CA ALA A 82 10.48 3.06 11.87
C ALA A 82 10.99 3.58 13.21
N GLN A 83 10.13 3.58 14.17
CA GLN A 83 10.51 4.01 15.50
C GLN A 83 11.18 2.96 16.29
N GLU A 84 11.00 1.77 15.98
CA GLU A 84 11.68 0.81 16.72
C GLU A 84 12.89 0.45 16.03
N GLY A 85 12.71 0.58 15.81
CA GLY A 85 13.60 0.23 15.51
C GLY A 85 14.34 -0.01 15.42
N LEU A 86 14.10 0.06 15.69
CA LEU A 86 14.45 -0.24 15.56
C LEU A 86 15.00 -0.84 15.61
N SER A 87 15.14 -0.91 15.66
CA SER A 87 15.46 -1.55 15.52
C SER A 87 15.98 -2.23 15.36
N PRO A 88 16.10 -2.41 15.44
CA PRO A 88 16.60 -3.06 15.22
C PRO A 88 16.88 -3.72 14.55
N GLN A 89 16.71 -3.72 14.21
CA GLN A 89 16.92 -4.31 13.47
C GLN A 89 17.83 -4.23 12.80
N GLU A 90 18.28 -3.67 13.04
CA GLU A 90 18.96 -3.50 12.52
C GLU A 90 19.82 -3.59 12.64
N PRO A 91 20.20 -3.56 12.69
CA PRO A 91 21.05 -3.76 12.72
C PRO A 91 21.29 -3.62 12.63
#